data_97b7f36c60ef52c9865a99a9d4b6cb60
#
_entry.id   97b7f36c60ef52c9865a99a9d4b6cb60
#
_cell.length_a   1.000
_cell.length_b   1.000
_cell.length_c   1.000
_cell.angle_alpha   90.00
_cell.angle_beta   90.00
_cell.angle_gamma   90.00
#
_symmetry.space_group_name_H-M   'P 1'
#
loop_
_entity.id
_entity.type
_entity.pdbx_description
1 polymer ?
#
loop_
_entity_poly.entity_id
_entity_poly.type
_entity_poly.pdbx_seq_one_letter_code
_entity_poly.pdbx_strand_id
1 'polypeptide(L)' 'MNEDDDGPRVGSMIAIVAIGVAVLILTFFAIGYGFGRLFL' A
#
# COMPACT_ATOMS: atom_id res chain seq x y z
N MET A 1 11.58 2.84 -15.08
CA MET A 1 11.54 2.64 -15.32
C MET A 1 11.27 2.21 -16.03
N ASN A 2 11.37 1.75 -16.26
CA ASN A 2 11.26 1.35 -16.97
C ASN A 2 10.79 0.73 -17.51
N GLU A 3 10.63 0.55 -17.65
CA GLU A 3 10.28 0.22 -18.09
C GLU A 3 9.97 -0.35 -18.85
N ASP A 4 10.09 -0.66 -18.98
CA ASP A 4 9.92 -0.90 -19.79
C ASP A 4 9.94 -1.86 -20.29
N ASP A 5 10.12 -2.21 -20.10
CA ASP A 5 10.36 -3.01 -20.61
C ASP A 5 9.93 -4.20 -20.44
N ASP A 6 9.98 -4.78 -20.29
CA ASP A 6 9.79 -5.92 -20.25
C ASP A 6 9.06 -6.35 -19.30
N GLY A 7 8.83 -6.58 -18.75
CA GLY A 7 8.05 -7.02 -17.84
C GLY A 7 7.09 -6.03 -17.40
N PRO A 8 6.51 -5.30 -18.23
CA PRO A 8 5.54 -4.33 -17.79
C PRO A 8 4.43 -4.96 -17.02
N ARG A 9 4.03 -6.14 -17.39
CA ARG A 9 2.97 -6.77 -16.68
C ARG A 9 3.37 -7.17 -15.30
N VAL A 10 4.53 -7.77 -15.17
CA VAL A 10 5.02 -8.22 -13.89
C VAL A 10 5.27 -7.02 -12.97
N GLY A 11 5.89 -5.99 -13.51
CA GLY A 11 6.14 -4.80 -12.72
C GLY A 11 4.85 -4.14 -12.27
N SER A 12 3.87 -4.11 -13.17
CA SER A 12 2.60 -3.51 -12.85
C SER A 12 1.87 -4.29 -11.77
N MET A 13 1.90 -5.60 -11.85
CA MET A 13 1.24 -6.43 -10.86
C MET A 13 1.88 -6.24 -9.49
N ILE A 14 3.19 -6.22 -9.46
CA ILE A 14 3.90 -6.02 -8.21
C ILE A 14 3.57 -4.64 -7.64
N ALA A 15 3.53 -3.64 -8.49
CA ALA A 15 3.23 -2.28 -8.04
C ALA A 15 1.83 -2.20 -7.47
N ILE A 16 0.87 -2.83 -8.13
CA ILE A 16 -0.51 -2.80 -7.67
C ILE A 16 -0.62 -3.49 -6.32
N VAL A 17 0.01 -4.63 -6.17
CA VAL A 17 -0.04 -5.36 -4.92
C VAL A 17 0.64 -4.54 -3.82
N ALA A 18 1.78 -3.94 -4.14
CA ALA A 18 2.50 -3.14 -3.16
C ALA A 18 1.66 -1.95 -2.69
N ILE A 19 1.00 -1.30 -3.63
CA ILE A 19 0.16 -0.18 -3.28
C ILE A 19 -1.02 -0.63 -2.43
N GLY A 20 -1.61 -1.76 -2.79
CA GLY A 20 -2.73 -2.29 -2.00
C GLY A 20 -2.33 -2.60 -0.58
N VAL A 21 -1.17 -3.25 -0.42
CA VAL A 21 -0.69 -3.58 0.90
C VAL A 21 -0.38 -2.31 1.69
N ALA A 22 0.24 -1.35 1.03
CA ALA A 22 0.58 -0.10 1.70
C ALA A 22 -0.68 0.62 2.17
N VAL A 23 -1.71 0.64 1.34
CA VAL A 23 -2.96 1.29 1.70
C VAL A 23 -3.60 0.58 2.88
N LEU A 24 -3.58 -0.75 2.88
CA LEU A 24 -4.13 -1.51 3.99
C LEU A 24 -3.41 -1.19 5.29
N ILE A 25 -2.09 -1.20 5.23
CA ILE A 25 -1.30 -0.93 6.42
C ILE A 25 -1.57 0.48 6.93
N LEU A 26 -1.59 1.44 6.03
CA LEU A 26 -1.85 2.82 6.42
C LEU A 26 -3.24 2.98 7.00
N THR A 27 -4.22 2.31 6.42
CA THR A 27 -5.59 2.40 6.90
C THR A 27 -5.70 1.83 8.31
N PHE A 28 -5.17 0.64 8.53
CA PHE A 28 -5.21 0.04 9.84
C PHE A 28 -4.43 0.86 10.84
N PHE A 29 -3.31 1.39 10.42
CA PHE A 29 -2.49 2.20 11.31
C PHE A 29 -3.24 3.47 11.69
N ALA A 30 -3.90 4.10 10.74
CA ALA A 30 -4.65 5.32 11.01
C ALA A 30 -5.82 5.05 11.94
N ILE A 31 -6.52 3.96 11.72
CA ILE A 31 -7.65 3.60 12.55
C ILE A 31 -7.19 3.32 13.98
N GLY A 32 -6.14 2.53 14.10
CA GLY A 32 -5.62 2.21 15.43
C GLY A 32 -5.15 3.46 16.16
N TYR A 33 -4.49 4.34 15.45
CA TYR A 33 -4.00 5.57 16.06
C TYR A 33 -5.18 6.45 16.48
N GLY A 34 -6.17 6.56 15.61
CA GLY A 34 -7.32 7.39 15.90
C GLY A 34 -8.10 6.86 17.10
N PHE A 35 -8.33 5.57 17.13
CA PHE A 35 -9.05 4.97 18.25
C PHE A 35 -8.26 5.11 19.53
N GLY A 36 -6.97 4.90 19.44
CA GLY A 36 -6.14 5.05 20.62
C GLY A 36 -6.23 6.45 21.19
N ARG A 37 -6.21 7.44 20.34
CA ARG A 37 -6.30 8.83 20.80
C ARG A 37 -7.66 9.13 21.39
N LEU A 38 -8.70 8.59 20.78
CA LEU A 38 -10.04 8.85 21.28
C LEU A 38 -10.26 8.25 22.65
N PHE A 39 -9.73 7.07 22.86
CA PHE A 39 -9.92 6.41 24.14
C PHE A 39 -9.00 6.91 25.20
N LEU A 40 -7.85 7.38 24.77
CA LEU A 40 -6.90 7.96 25.72
C LEU A 40 -7.11 9.45 25.84
#